data_d19d38cb2556b577122c061de5204bb8
#
_entry.id   d19d38cb2556b577122c061de5204bb8
#
_cell.length_a   1.000
_cell.length_b   1.000
_cell.length_c   1.000
_cell.angle_alpha   90.00
_cell.angle_beta   90.00
_cell.angle_gamma   90.00
#
_symmetry.space_group_name_H-M   'P 1'
#
loop_
_entity.id
_entity.type
_entity.pdbx_description
1 polymer ?
#
loop_
_entity_poly.entity_id
_entity_poly.type
_entity_poly.pdbx_seq_one_letter_code
_entity_poly.pdbx_strand_id
1 'polypeptide(L)' 'MHNITPEQLYQVICKNVAKYRKAKGLSQLDLSLQMGYKSVSVVSGAEICYSNKHFNLEQLLKISQILNIEFCSFFKQEA' A
#
# COMPACT_ATOMS: atom_id res chain seq x y z
N MET A 1 -7.20 14.92 7.96
CA MET A 1 -6.64 13.75 8.65
C MET A 1 -6.19 14.10 10.05
N HIS A 2 -7.07 14.73 10.83
CA HIS A 2 -6.79 15.11 12.21
C HIS A 2 -7.32 14.04 13.16
N ASN A 3 -6.68 13.90 14.32
CA ASN A 3 -7.16 13.08 15.41
C ASN A 3 -7.31 11.60 15.09
N ILE A 4 -6.45 11.08 14.21
CA ILE A 4 -6.43 9.64 13.96
C ILE A 4 -5.22 9.02 14.64
N THR A 5 -5.35 7.75 14.98
CA THR A 5 -4.25 6.98 15.56
C THR A 5 -3.31 6.48 14.46
N PRO A 6 -2.07 6.10 14.81
CA PRO A 6 -1.20 5.45 13.81
C PRO A 6 -1.84 4.22 13.18
N GLU A 7 -2.59 3.44 13.95
CA GLU A 7 -3.27 2.25 13.44
C GLU A 7 -4.32 2.61 12.40
N GLN A 8 -5.06 3.69 12.64
CA GLN A 8 -6.03 4.18 11.65
C GLN A 8 -5.34 4.67 10.39
N LEU A 9 -4.19 5.34 10.52
CA LEU A 9 -3.41 5.77 9.37
C LEU A 9 -2.93 4.57 8.56
N TYR A 10 -2.42 3.53 9.21
CA TYR A 10 -2.00 2.32 8.50
C TYR A 10 -3.15 1.69 7.74
N GLN A 11 -4.36 1.69 8.32
CA GLN A 11 -5.54 1.18 7.64
C GLN A 11 -5.87 1.98 6.38
N VAL A 12 -5.77 3.30 6.45
CA VAL A 12 -5.97 4.17 5.28
C VAL A 12 -4.97 3.82 4.18
N ILE A 13 -3.69 3.70 4.54
CA ILE A 13 -2.63 3.39 3.58
C ILE A 13 -2.85 2.02 2.95
N CYS A 14 -3.14 1.00 3.75
CA CYS A 14 -3.37 -0.36 3.24
C CYS A 14 -4.50 -0.40 2.22
N LYS A 15 -5.61 0.25 2.53
CA LYS A 15 -6.76 0.30 1.63
C LYS A 15 -6.43 1.03 0.35
N ASN A 16 -5.70 2.14 0.45
CA ASN A 16 -5.35 2.93 -0.72
C ASN A 16 -4.39 2.19 -1.64
N VAL A 17 -3.40 1.50 -1.08
CA VAL A 17 -2.49 0.68 -1.90
C VAL A 17 -3.27 -0.37 -2.68
N ALA A 18 -4.16 -1.11 -2.01
CA ALA A 18 -4.95 -2.13 -2.67
C ALA A 18 -5.85 -1.53 -3.75
N LYS A 19 -6.48 -0.40 -3.46
CA LYS A 19 -7.35 0.30 -4.40
C LYS A 19 -6.61 0.68 -5.68
N TYR A 20 -5.47 1.35 -5.54
CA TYR A 20 -4.71 1.81 -6.71
C TYR A 20 -4.07 0.65 -7.46
N ARG A 21 -3.63 -0.38 -6.73
CA ARG A 21 -3.10 -1.59 -7.37
C ARG A 21 -4.16 -2.24 -8.27
N LYS A 22 -5.36 -2.42 -7.73
CA LYS A 22 -6.46 -3.03 -8.48
C LYS A 22 -6.87 -2.17 -9.67
N ALA A 23 -6.87 -0.85 -9.49
CA ALA A 23 -7.20 0.09 -10.57
C ALA A 23 -6.22 -0.01 -11.74
N LYS A 24 -4.98 -0.41 -11.47
CA LYS A 24 -3.97 -0.63 -12.51
C LYS A 24 -3.97 -2.05 -13.05
N GLY A 25 -4.86 -2.91 -12.56
CA GLY A 25 -4.96 -4.28 -13.04
C GLY A 25 -3.88 -5.21 -12.55
N LEU A 26 -3.18 -4.85 -11.46
CA LEU A 26 -2.09 -5.67 -10.94
C LEU A 26 -2.58 -6.57 -9.82
N SER A 27 -2.13 -7.82 -9.83
CA SER A 27 -2.32 -8.71 -8.68
C SER A 27 -1.32 -8.33 -7.58
N GLN A 28 -1.53 -8.87 -6.38
CA GLN A 28 -0.56 -8.69 -5.29
C GLN A 28 0.80 -9.26 -5.68
N LEU A 29 0.81 -10.40 -6.37
CA LEU A 29 2.07 -11.00 -6.83
C LEU A 29 2.74 -10.11 -7.87
N ASP A 30 1.99 -9.58 -8.84
CA ASP A 30 2.56 -8.67 -9.84
C ASP A 30 3.24 -7.48 -9.17
N LEU A 31 2.59 -6.86 -8.21
CA LEU A 31 3.17 -5.73 -7.49
C LEU A 31 4.42 -6.16 -6.74
N SER A 32 4.35 -7.28 -6.03
CA SER A 32 5.50 -7.81 -5.28
C SER A 32 6.72 -8.02 -6.18
N LEU A 33 6.52 -8.64 -7.33
CA LEU A 33 7.62 -8.90 -8.26
C LEU A 33 8.20 -7.61 -8.80
N GLN A 34 7.37 -6.62 -9.13
CA GLN A 34 7.86 -5.32 -9.59
C GLN A 34 8.59 -4.55 -8.51
N MET A 35 8.27 -4.81 -7.24
CA MET A 35 9.01 -4.22 -6.11
C MET A 35 10.35 -4.90 -5.86
N GLY A 36 10.59 -6.04 -6.51
CA GLY A 36 11.83 -6.79 -6.34
C GLY A 36 11.75 -7.94 -5.35
N TYR A 37 10.56 -8.24 -4.83
CA TYR A 37 10.38 -9.39 -3.96
C TYR A 37 10.14 -10.65 -4.78
N LYS A 38 10.41 -11.80 -4.15
CA LYS A 38 10.26 -13.10 -4.81
C LYS A 38 8.94 -13.80 -4.47
N SER A 39 8.21 -13.26 -3.51
CA SER A 39 6.93 -13.84 -3.08
C SER A 39 5.92 -12.73 -2.82
N VAL A 40 4.65 -13.14 -2.67
CA VAL A 40 3.55 -12.23 -2.44
C VAL A 40 3.43 -11.78 -0.97
N SER A 41 4.15 -12.44 -0.05
CA SER A 41 3.87 -12.31 1.37
C SER A 41 3.99 -10.89 1.94
N VAL A 42 4.96 -10.11 1.46
CA VAL A 42 5.14 -8.74 1.94
C VAL A 42 3.93 -7.88 1.58
N VAL A 43 3.52 -7.93 0.32
CA VAL A 43 2.37 -7.12 -0.14
C VAL A 43 1.07 -7.62 0.48
N SER A 44 0.84 -8.93 0.49
CA SER A 44 -0.42 -9.46 1.01
C SER A 44 -0.59 -9.18 2.49
N GLY A 45 0.46 -9.34 3.29
CA GLY A 45 0.40 -9.04 4.72
C GLY A 45 0.21 -7.57 5.00
N ALA A 46 0.94 -6.70 4.27
CA ALA A 46 0.87 -5.27 4.50
C ALA A 46 -0.46 -4.67 4.04
N GLU A 47 -1.08 -5.20 2.97
CA GLU A 47 -2.37 -4.68 2.50
C GLU A 47 -3.51 -4.92 3.47
N ILE A 48 -3.43 -5.97 4.29
CA ILE A 48 -4.45 -6.23 5.31
C ILE A 48 -4.02 -5.78 6.69
N CYS A 49 -2.83 -5.19 6.82
CA CYS A 49 -2.25 -4.77 8.10
C CYS A 49 -2.19 -5.92 9.11
N TYR A 50 -1.91 -7.12 8.63
CA TYR A 50 -1.92 -8.33 9.46
C TYR A 50 -0.78 -8.31 10.46
N SER A 51 -1.11 -8.54 11.74
CA SER A 51 -0.11 -8.68 12.81
C SER A 51 0.89 -7.52 12.84
N ASN A 52 0.39 -6.28 12.76
CA ASN A 52 1.17 -5.04 12.73
C ASN A 52 2.06 -4.88 11.49
N LYS A 53 1.86 -5.67 10.46
CA LYS A 53 2.57 -5.47 9.19
C LYS A 53 1.93 -4.32 8.44
N HIS A 54 2.75 -3.44 7.91
CA HIS A 54 2.29 -2.32 7.09
C HIS A 54 3.42 -1.90 6.16
N PHE A 55 3.09 -1.06 5.18
CA PHE A 55 4.11 -0.56 4.26
C PHE A 55 4.94 0.52 4.94
N ASN A 56 6.26 0.46 4.73
CA ASN A 56 7.15 1.55 5.15
C ASN A 56 7.24 2.60 4.04
N LEU A 57 7.91 3.71 4.35
CA LEU A 57 8.00 4.83 3.40
C LEU A 57 8.72 4.47 2.10
N GLU A 58 9.80 3.67 2.19
CA GLU A 58 10.52 3.25 0.98
C GLU A 58 9.64 2.39 0.09
N GLN A 59 8.88 1.48 0.69
CA GLN A 59 7.95 0.64 -0.06
C GLN A 59 6.87 1.48 -0.72
N LEU A 60 6.31 2.44 0.00
CA LEU A 60 5.29 3.33 -0.55
C LEU A 60 5.82 4.17 -1.69
N LEU A 61 7.05 4.68 -1.58
CA LEU A 61 7.66 5.41 -2.68
C LEU A 61 7.78 4.53 -3.92
N LYS A 62 8.26 3.30 -3.74
CA LYS A 62 8.42 2.37 -4.85
C LYS A 62 7.07 2.03 -5.48
N ILE A 63 6.06 1.78 -4.66
CA ILE A 63 4.71 1.49 -5.15
C ILE A 63 4.14 2.67 -5.94
N SER A 64 4.34 3.89 -5.45
CA SER A 64 3.87 5.08 -6.16
C SER A 64 4.49 5.18 -7.55
N GLN A 65 5.76 4.85 -7.67
CA GLN A 65 6.47 4.86 -8.96
C GLN A 65 5.96 3.75 -9.88
N ILE A 66 5.76 2.55 -9.34
CA ILE A 66 5.24 1.41 -10.12
C ILE A 66 3.83 1.71 -10.62
N LEU A 67 2.98 2.26 -9.75
CA LEU A 67 1.59 2.54 -10.09
C LEU A 67 1.41 3.89 -10.79
N ASN A 68 2.46 4.69 -10.86
CA ASN A 68 2.44 6.03 -11.48
C ASN A 68 1.36 6.91 -10.87
N ILE A 69 1.37 7.01 -9.53
CA ILE A 69 0.46 7.86 -8.78
C ILE A 69 1.25 8.75 -7.83
N GLU A 70 0.62 9.84 -7.39
CA GLU A 70 1.22 10.73 -6.41
C GLU A 70 1.42 10.01 -5.09
N PHE A 71 2.60 10.18 -4.48
CA PHE A 71 2.92 9.55 -3.20
C PHE A 71 1.87 9.88 -2.13
N CYS A 72 1.45 11.12 -2.04
CA CYS A 72 0.51 11.55 -1.01
C CYS A 72 -0.89 10.97 -1.20
N SER A 73 -1.20 10.39 -2.36
CA SER A 73 -2.50 9.75 -2.58
C SER A 73 -2.75 8.59 -1.63
N PHE A 74 -1.68 7.93 -1.16
CA PHE A 74 -1.84 6.82 -0.21
C PHE A 74 -2.39 7.26 1.14
N PHE A 75 -2.27 8.53 1.48
CA PHE A 75 -2.63 9.06 2.79
C PHE A 75 -4.01 9.71 2.81
N LYS A 76 -4.70 9.76 1.68
CA LYS A 76 -6.00 10.42 1.59
C LYS A 76 -7.09 9.49 2.10
N GLN A 77 -7.86 10.01 3.04
CA GLN A 77 -9.07 9.31 3.49
C GLN A 77 -10.18 9.54 2.46
N GLU A 78 -10.91 8.49 2.17
CA GLU A 78 -12.06 8.61 1.30
C GLU A 78 -13.28 9.03 2.11
N ALA A 79 -14.07 9.89 1.52
CA ALA A 79 -15.31 10.34 2.12
C ALA A 79 -16.35 9.20 2.16
#